data_a70c4436c415f2769c6646b2068d958e
#
_entry.id   a70c4436c415f2769c6646b2068d958e
#
_cell.length_a   1.000
_cell.length_b   1.000
_cell.length_c   1.000
_cell.angle_alpha   90.00
_cell.angle_beta   90.00
_cell.angle_gamma   90.00
#
_symmetry.space_group_name_H-M   'P 1'
#
loop_
_entity.id
_entity.type
_entity.pdbx_description
1 polymer ?
#
loop_
_entity_poly.entity_id
_entity_poly.type
_entity_poly.pdbx_seq_one_letter_code
_entity_poly.pdbx_strand_id
1 'polypeptide(L)'
;MSTSVSFARDTPTSNATLMRKYDAVAYAAKSNALSHPDHIAVVATLFGLDPADVATCRVLELGCSDGANLLPMAASLTDASFVGCDLSPRAITAARSAVAELGLSNVALFEGDLSAMPETLGDFDYMIAHGVYSWVPATVRDALFALARRRLKRNGILFVSYNVYPGCHVRKAVWESLHLHVERIEGASARLDAARAFAAALAEPGTTQNPIDALLRHEFRQVTQITDSALYHDDLAEPNDPVYFHELASPRRQNGDRNALRAQRVTISVLSPRRSFR
;
A
#
# COMPACT_ATOMS: atom_id res chain seq x y z
N MET A 1 -42.81 1.23 -9.26
CA MET A 1 -41.76 0.54 -10.01
C MET A 1 -40.44 0.87 -9.32
N SER A 2 -39.94 -0.06 -8.54
CA SER A 2 -38.66 0.14 -7.77
C SER A 2 -37.51 -0.32 -8.65
N THR A 3 -36.76 0.62 -9.17
CA THR A 3 -35.48 0.36 -9.86
C THR A 3 -34.42 0.11 -8.82
N SER A 4 -34.08 -1.16 -8.58
CA SER A 4 -32.92 -1.54 -7.81
C SER A 4 -31.67 -1.13 -8.59
N VAL A 5 -30.95 -0.13 -8.10
CA VAL A 5 -29.60 0.20 -8.58
C VAL A 5 -28.69 -0.92 -8.07
N SER A 6 -28.35 -1.84 -8.95
CA SER A 6 -27.30 -2.84 -8.71
C SER A 6 -25.95 -2.13 -8.86
N PHE A 7 -25.26 -1.90 -7.74
CA PHE A 7 -23.85 -1.60 -7.78
C PHE A 7 -23.13 -2.84 -8.29
N ALA A 8 -22.62 -2.78 -9.51
CA ALA A 8 -21.81 -3.83 -10.10
C ALA A 8 -20.51 -3.94 -9.26
N ARG A 9 -20.49 -4.95 -8.38
CA ARG A 9 -19.28 -5.39 -7.68
C ARG A 9 -18.57 -6.40 -8.56
N ASP A 10 -17.25 -6.19 -8.66
CA ASP A 10 -16.26 -7.19 -9.08
C ASP A 10 -16.24 -7.60 -10.54
N THR A 11 -15.80 -6.67 -11.40
CA THR A 11 -14.97 -7.12 -12.51
C THR A 11 -13.54 -7.25 -11.96
N PRO A 12 -12.87 -8.41 -12.04
CA PRO A 12 -11.49 -8.53 -11.57
C PRO A 12 -10.63 -7.54 -12.35
N THR A 13 -10.08 -6.55 -11.66
CA THR A 13 -9.16 -5.58 -12.26
C THR A 13 -7.93 -6.35 -12.73
N SER A 14 -7.73 -6.47 -14.03
CA SER A 14 -6.57 -7.19 -14.57
C SER A 14 -5.28 -6.43 -14.25
N ASN A 15 -4.15 -7.16 -14.14
CA ASN A 15 -2.82 -6.56 -13.96
C ASN A 15 -2.55 -5.47 -14.99
N ALA A 16 -2.95 -5.67 -16.27
CA ALA A 16 -2.82 -4.68 -17.33
C ALA A 16 -3.62 -3.40 -17.07
N THR A 17 -4.75 -3.49 -16.40
CA THR A 17 -5.55 -2.32 -16.01
C THR A 17 -4.93 -1.58 -14.83
N LEU A 18 -4.41 -2.32 -13.84
CA LEU A 18 -3.66 -1.73 -12.72
C LEU A 18 -2.41 -1.01 -13.23
N MET A 19 -1.61 -1.64 -14.08
CA MET A 19 -0.41 -1.02 -14.69
C MET A 19 -0.74 0.28 -15.40
N ARG A 20 -1.76 0.29 -16.27
CA ARG A 20 -2.17 1.51 -16.99
C ARG A 20 -2.59 2.63 -16.05
N LYS A 21 -3.26 2.32 -14.93
CA LYS A 21 -3.63 3.32 -13.91
C LYS A 21 -2.38 3.89 -13.22
N TYR A 22 -1.40 3.06 -12.85
CA TYR A 22 -0.16 3.52 -12.22
C TYR A 22 0.72 4.33 -13.17
N ASP A 23 0.72 4.01 -14.46
CA ASP A 23 1.53 4.72 -15.46
C ASP A 23 0.91 6.03 -15.94
N ALA A 24 -0.41 6.24 -15.75
CA ALA A 24 -1.12 7.46 -16.18
C ALA A 24 -0.70 8.71 -15.39
N VAL A 25 -0.41 8.57 -14.12
CA VAL A 25 0.14 9.62 -13.24
C VAL A 25 1.31 9.01 -12.49
N ALA A 26 2.47 9.67 -12.51
CA ALA A 26 3.64 9.16 -11.78
C ALA A 26 3.36 9.11 -10.28
N TYR A 27 3.56 7.94 -9.67
CA TYR A 27 3.45 7.79 -8.23
C TYR A 27 4.68 8.41 -7.56
N ALA A 28 4.47 9.39 -6.68
CA ALA A 28 5.54 10.00 -5.91
C ALA A 28 5.81 9.16 -4.65
N ALA A 29 6.53 8.05 -4.82
CA ALA A 29 6.92 7.19 -3.71
C ALA A 29 7.78 7.95 -2.69
N LYS A 30 7.72 7.53 -1.42
CA LYS A 30 8.49 8.12 -0.32
C LYS A 30 9.02 7.02 0.59
N SER A 31 10.17 7.28 1.19
CA SER A 31 10.69 6.43 2.26
C SER A 31 9.77 6.47 3.49
N ASN A 32 9.65 5.34 4.17
CA ASN A 32 8.87 5.21 5.39
C ASN A 32 9.73 4.55 6.48
N ALA A 33 10.12 5.33 7.48
CA ALA A 33 10.94 4.84 8.58
C ALA A 33 10.31 3.66 9.35
N LEU A 34 8.97 3.55 9.38
CA LEU A 34 8.29 2.44 10.07
C LEU A 34 8.49 1.10 9.36
N SER A 35 8.79 1.10 8.06
CA SER A 35 9.08 -0.11 7.29
C SER A 35 10.56 -0.48 7.27
N HIS A 36 11.44 0.33 7.89
CA HIS A 36 12.86 0.03 7.99
C HIS A 36 13.09 -1.23 8.85
N PRO A 37 13.99 -2.16 8.46
CA PRO A 37 14.28 -3.37 9.22
C PRO A 37 14.62 -3.10 10.69
N ASP A 38 15.35 -2.04 11.03
CA ASP A 38 15.66 -1.65 12.41
C ASP A 38 14.39 -1.43 13.24
N HIS A 39 13.43 -0.64 12.68
CA HIS A 39 12.17 -0.39 13.36
C HIS A 39 11.36 -1.67 13.53
N ILE A 40 11.28 -2.48 12.47
CA ILE A 40 10.55 -3.76 12.49
C ILE A 40 11.18 -4.71 13.53
N ALA A 41 12.50 -4.81 13.58
CA ALA A 41 13.22 -5.64 14.53
C ALA A 41 12.99 -5.20 15.99
N VAL A 42 13.05 -3.89 16.27
CA VAL A 42 12.77 -3.34 17.61
C VAL A 42 11.34 -3.70 18.05
N VAL A 43 10.35 -3.45 17.19
CA VAL A 43 8.96 -3.80 17.49
C VAL A 43 8.81 -5.30 17.72
N ALA A 44 9.40 -6.13 16.87
CA ALA A 44 9.37 -7.58 17.01
C ALA A 44 9.96 -8.05 18.35
N THR A 45 11.11 -7.51 18.74
CA THR A 45 11.77 -7.80 20.01
C THR A 45 10.91 -7.43 21.21
N LEU A 46 10.23 -6.28 21.17
CA LEU A 46 9.29 -5.86 22.22
C LEU A 46 8.11 -6.83 22.37
N PHE A 47 7.72 -7.50 21.30
CA PHE A 47 6.71 -8.59 21.33
C PHE A 47 7.29 -9.97 21.63
N GLY A 48 8.55 -10.04 22.08
CA GLY A 48 9.21 -11.29 22.48
C GLY A 48 9.61 -12.18 21.30
N LEU A 49 9.83 -11.59 20.12
CA LEU A 49 10.35 -12.26 18.95
C LEU A 49 11.89 -12.20 18.97
N ASP A 50 12.50 -13.07 18.18
CA ASP A 50 13.95 -13.13 17.96
C ASP A 50 14.18 -12.87 16.45
N PRO A 51 14.16 -11.58 16.00
CA PRO A 51 14.34 -11.21 14.60
C PRO A 51 15.78 -11.45 14.15
N ALA A 52 15.98 -11.60 12.84
CA ALA A 52 17.32 -11.65 12.26
C ALA A 52 18.09 -10.35 12.46
N ASP A 53 19.43 -10.47 12.52
CA ASP A 53 20.33 -9.32 12.56
C ASP A 53 20.10 -8.43 11.33
N VAL A 54 19.79 -7.17 11.59
CA VAL A 54 19.45 -6.18 10.56
C VAL A 54 20.67 -5.88 9.67
N ALA A 55 21.88 -5.92 10.21
CA ALA A 55 23.09 -5.61 9.46
C ALA A 55 23.33 -6.58 8.28
N THR A 56 22.89 -7.84 8.40
CA THR A 56 23.14 -8.91 7.41
C THR A 56 21.86 -9.53 6.88
N CYS A 57 20.71 -8.93 7.15
CA CYS A 57 19.41 -9.48 6.81
C CYS A 57 19.15 -9.51 5.30
N ARG A 58 18.15 -10.29 4.93
CA ARG A 58 17.62 -10.33 3.58
C ARG A 58 16.20 -9.79 3.55
N VAL A 59 15.97 -8.74 2.77
CA VAL A 59 14.73 -7.97 2.70
C VAL A 59 14.06 -8.14 1.35
N LEU A 60 12.74 -8.35 1.33
CA LEU A 60 11.91 -8.25 0.14
C LEU A 60 10.88 -7.14 0.31
N GLU A 61 10.84 -6.18 -0.61
CA GLU A 61 9.77 -5.19 -0.70
C GLU A 61 8.86 -5.51 -1.88
N LEU A 62 7.57 -5.70 -1.59
CA LEU A 62 6.50 -5.92 -2.55
C LEU A 62 5.81 -4.59 -2.87
N GLY A 63 5.71 -4.25 -4.15
CA GLY A 63 5.26 -2.93 -4.59
C GLY A 63 6.32 -1.85 -4.32
N CYS A 64 7.58 -2.13 -4.66
CA CYS A 64 8.70 -1.23 -4.36
C CYS A 64 8.72 0.05 -5.21
N SER A 65 7.85 0.17 -6.22
CA SER A 65 7.79 1.30 -7.15
C SER A 65 9.17 1.65 -7.74
N ASP A 66 9.54 2.92 -7.74
CA ASP A 66 10.85 3.43 -8.19
C ASP A 66 11.99 3.22 -7.17
N GLY A 67 11.74 2.48 -6.11
CA GLY A 67 12.72 2.17 -5.08
C GLY A 67 12.88 3.24 -3.98
N ALA A 68 12.05 4.28 -3.97
CA ALA A 68 12.20 5.39 -3.01
C ALA A 68 12.16 4.96 -1.54
N ASN A 69 11.54 3.82 -1.22
CA ASN A 69 11.58 3.23 0.13
C ASN A 69 12.73 2.21 0.29
N LEU A 70 12.98 1.39 -0.71
CA LEU A 70 13.96 0.30 -0.67
C LEU A 70 15.42 0.81 -0.70
N LEU A 71 15.73 1.75 -1.61
CA LEU A 71 17.12 2.16 -1.88
C LEU A 71 17.79 2.87 -0.70
N PRO A 72 17.11 3.75 0.06
CA PRO A 72 17.71 4.32 1.28
C PRO A 72 18.06 3.26 2.33
N MET A 73 17.24 2.20 2.48
CA MET A 73 17.55 1.07 3.37
C MET A 73 18.80 0.33 2.88
N ALA A 74 18.87 0.02 1.57
CA ALA A 74 20.00 -0.65 0.97
C ALA A 74 21.31 0.15 1.06
N ALA A 75 21.24 1.47 0.94
CA ALA A 75 22.39 2.35 1.09
C ALA A 75 22.91 2.42 2.53
N SER A 76 22.02 2.30 3.53
CA SER A 76 22.37 2.33 4.95
C SER A 76 22.84 0.98 5.50
N LEU A 77 22.40 -0.13 4.91
CA LEU A 77 22.66 -1.50 5.35
C LEU A 77 23.45 -2.25 4.28
N THR A 78 24.71 -1.92 4.14
CA THR A 78 25.57 -2.37 3.02
C THR A 78 25.83 -3.88 3.00
N ASP A 79 25.81 -4.54 4.14
CA ASP A 79 26.03 -5.99 4.26
C ASP A 79 24.72 -6.79 4.20
N ALA A 80 23.57 -6.13 4.26
CA ALA A 80 22.27 -6.71 4.03
C ALA A 80 21.96 -6.80 2.53
N SER A 81 21.03 -7.66 2.12
CA SER A 81 20.62 -7.81 0.73
C SER A 81 19.15 -7.48 0.54
N PHE A 82 18.83 -6.76 -0.54
CA PHE A 82 17.52 -6.24 -0.82
C PHE A 82 16.98 -6.75 -2.15
N VAL A 83 15.71 -7.13 -2.15
CA VAL A 83 14.97 -7.47 -3.37
C VAL A 83 13.74 -6.57 -3.43
N GLY A 84 13.55 -5.87 -4.55
CA GLY A 84 12.34 -5.11 -4.84
C GLY A 84 11.52 -5.80 -5.93
N CYS A 85 10.20 -5.84 -5.76
CA CYS A 85 9.27 -6.35 -6.75
C CYS A 85 8.19 -5.32 -7.04
N ASP A 86 7.96 -5.00 -8.32
CA ASP A 86 6.85 -4.14 -8.75
C ASP A 86 6.28 -4.60 -10.09
N LEU A 87 5.00 -4.33 -10.30
CA LEU A 87 4.29 -4.66 -11.53
C LEU A 87 4.58 -3.67 -12.67
N SER A 88 4.97 -2.41 -12.34
CA SER A 88 5.22 -1.35 -13.32
C SER A 88 6.63 -1.44 -13.93
N PRO A 89 6.76 -1.70 -15.25
CA PRO A 89 8.04 -1.68 -15.94
C PRO A 89 8.73 -0.31 -15.85
N ARG A 90 7.93 0.77 -15.88
CA ARG A 90 8.43 2.14 -15.77
C ARG A 90 9.06 2.39 -14.40
N ALA A 91 8.40 1.98 -13.33
CA ALA A 91 8.88 2.14 -11.97
C ALA A 91 10.18 1.34 -11.77
N ILE A 92 10.21 0.07 -12.19
CA ILE A 92 11.41 -0.77 -12.10
C ILE A 92 12.56 -0.24 -12.94
N THR A 93 12.30 0.35 -14.11
CA THR A 93 13.34 0.99 -14.93
C THR A 93 13.95 2.19 -14.19
N ALA A 94 13.12 3.04 -13.57
CA ALA A 94 13.58 4.16 -12.76
C ALA A 94 14.41 3.68 -11.54
N ALA A 95 13.92 2.64 -10.84
CA ALA A 95 14.64 2.04 -9.73
C ALA A 95 16.01 1.48 -10.15
N ARG A 96 16.12 0.80 -11.28
CA ARG A 96 17.39 0.30 -11.83
C ARG A 96 18.37 1.43 -12.14
N SER A 97 17.89 2.54 -12.70
CA SER A 97 18.72 3.73 -12.94
C SER A 97 19.26 4.30 -11.62
N ALA A 98 18.42 4.43 -10.60
CA ALA A 98 18.82 4.92 -9.30
C ALA A 98 19.81 3.98 -8.60
N VAL A 99 19.64 2.65 -8.70
CA VAL A 99 20.61 1.66 -8.20
C VAL A 99 21.99 1.88 -8.84
N ALA A 100 22.04 2.09 -10.17
CA ALA A 100 23.28 2.33 -10.89
C ALA A 100 23.94 3.67 -10.49
N GLU A 101 23.15 4.75 -10.39
CA GLU A 101 23.65 6.07 -9.98
C GLU A 101 24.22 6.07 -8.55
N LEU A 102 23.55 5.34 -7.63
CA LEU A 102 23.99 5.22 -6.24
C LEU A 102 25.11 4.20 -6.04
N GLY A 103 25.46 3.42 -7.07
CA GLY A 103 26.48 2.38 -6.99
C GLY A 103 26.13 1.24 -6.03
N LEU A 104 24.83 0.94 -5.83
CA LEU A 104 24.40 -0.11 -4.91
C LEU A 104 24.63 -1.49 -5.52
N SER A 105 25.34 -2.36 -4.82
CA SER A 105 25.62 -3.74 -5.24
C SER A 105 24.76 -4.79 -4.52
N ASN A 106 24.00 -4.38 -3.51
CA ASN A 106 23.23 -5.25 -2.64
C ASN A 106 21.70 -5.22 -2.95
N VAL A 107 21.30 -4.73 -4.13
CA VAL A 107 19.89 -4.61 -4.57
C VAL A 107 19.66 -5.43 -5.82
N ALA A 108 18.59 -6.26 -5.81
CA ALA A 108 18.03 -6.93 -6.99
C ALA A 108 16.59 -6.45 -7.22
N LEU A 109 16.22 -6.19 -8.48
CA LEU A 109 14.90 -5.69 -8.85
C LEU A 109 14.19 -6.66 -9.80
N PHE A 110 13.01 -7.08 -9.42
CA PHE A 110 12.12 -7.96 -10.16
C PHE A 110 10.91 -7.19 -10.69
N GLU A 111 10.73 -7.23 -12.01
CA GLU A 111 9.55 -6.71 -12.69
C GLU A 111 8.54 -7.82 -12.88
N GLY A 112 7.37 -7.71 -12.24
CA GLY A 112 6.33 -8.71 -12.39
C GLY A 112 5.35 -8.78 -11.24
N ASP A 113 4.42 -9.72 -11.38
CA ASP A 113 3.41 -10.00 -10.39
C ASP A 113 4.02 -10.71 -9.17
N LEU A 114 3.68 -10.24 -7.96
CA LEU A 114 4.13 -10.86 -6.71
C LEU A 114 3.70 -12.33 -6.57
N SER A 115 2.61 -12.73 -7.24
CA SER A 115 2.15 -14.12 -7.26
C SER A 115 3.03 -15.05 -8.12
N ALA A 116 3.81 -14.49 -9.04
CA ALA A 116 4.68 -15.20 -9.98
C ALA A 116 6.18 -15.06 -9.64
N MET A 117 6.52 -14.64 -8.42
CA MET A 117 7.92 -14.48 -8.02
C MET A 117 8.70 -15.79 -8.13
N PRO A 118 9.91 -15.77 -8.75
CA PRO A 118 10.72 -16.97 -8.95
C PRO A 118 11.14 -17.63 -7.62
N GLU A 119 11.13 -18.95 -7.60
CA GLU A 119 11.61 -19.70 -6.44
C GLU A 119 13.11 -19.50 -6.17
N THR A 120 13.87 -19.18 -7.20
CA THR A 120 15.32 -18.94 -7.15
C THR A 120 15.71 -17.71 -6.31
N LEU A 121 14.75 -16.82 -5.98
CA LEU A 121 15.02 -15.67 -5.11
C LEU A 121 15.28 -16.06 -3.64
N GLY A 122 15.00 -17.31 -3.23
CA GLY A 122 15.25 -17.80 -1.86
C GLY A 122 14.33 -17.19 -0.82
N ASP A 123 14.72 -17.31 0.46
CA ASP A 123 13.90 -16.91 1.61
C ASP A 123 14.41 -15.59 2.21
N PHE A 124 13.50 -14.90 2.96
CA PHE A 124 13.73 -13.55 3.47
C PHE A 124 13.56 -13.48 4.99
N ASP A 125 14.33 -12.59 5.60
CA ASP A 125 14.22 -12.27 7.03
C ASP A 125 13.11 -11.25 7.26
N TYR A 126 12.97 -10.28 6.36
CA TYR A 126 11.94 -9.25 6.40
C TYR A 126 11.24 -9.16 5.04
N MET A 127 9.92 -9.16 5.07
CA MET A 127 9.10 -8.86 3.90
C MET A 127 8.29 -7.60 4.18
N ILE A 128 8.27 -6.66 3.25
CA ILE A 128 7.63 -5.36 3.38
C ILE A 128 6.57 -5.22 2.28
N ALA A 129 5.34 -4.93 2.66
CA ALA A 129 4.25 -4.56 1.77
C ALA A 129 3.70 -3.20 2.21
N HIS A 130 4.44 -2.13 1.90
CA HIS A 130 4.06 -0.77 2.25
C HIS A 130 3.25 -0.12 1.13
N GLY A 131 2.03 0.34 1.44
CA GLY A 131 1.17 0.98 0.46
C GLY A 131 0.62 0.02 -0.62
N VAL A 132 0.47 -1.28 -0.33
CA VAL A 132 -0.01 -2.29 -1.29
C VAL A 132 -1.38 -2.82 -0.92
N TYR A 133 -1.55 -3.28 0.31
CA TYR A 133 -2.68 -4.13 0.71
C TYR A 133 -4.06 -3.54 0.41
N SER A 134 -4.28 -2.27 0.67
CA SER A 134 -5.58 -1.62 0.47
C SER A 134 -5.89 -1.29 -1.00
N TRP A 135 -4.88 -1.35 -1.88
CA TRP A 135 -4.98 -0.94 -3.28
C TRP A 135 -4.92 -2.10 -4.28
N VAL A 136 -4.97 -3.32 -3.79
CA VAL A 136 -4.94 -4.51 -4.66
C VAL A 136 -6.18 -5.38 -4.44
N PRO A 137 -6.62 -6.15 -5.46
CA PRO A 137 -7.74 -7.08 -5.33
C PRO A 137 -7.51 -8.13 -4.23
N ALA A 138 -8.60 -8.70 -3.71
CA ALA A 138 -8.54 -9.73 -2.66
C ALA A 138 -7.66 -10.93 -3.03
N THR A 139 -7.65 -11.35 -4.30
CA THR A 139 -6.81 -12.43 -4.81
C THR A 139 -5.31 -12.13 -4.69
N VAL A 140 -4.92 -10.87 -4.91
CA VAL A 140 -3.53 -10.41 -4.76
C VAL A 140 -3.15 -10.32 -3.27
N ARG A 141 -4.08 -9.90 -2.39
CA ARG A 141 -3.88 -9.91 -0.93
C ARG A 141 -3.64 -11.34 -0.43
N ASP A 142 -4.42 -12.30 -0.92
CA ASP A 142 -4.26 -13.71 -0.58
C ASP A 142 -2.90 -14.27 -1.09
N ALA A 143 -2.49 -13.87 -2.31
CA ALA A 143 -1.19 -14.23 -2.88
C ALA A 143 -0.03 -13.63 -2.07
N LEU A 144 -0.15 -12.40 -1.57
CA LEU A 144 0.84 -11.75 -0.69
C LEU A 144 1.08 -12.57 0.57
N PHE A 145 0.02 -12.96 1.27
CA PHE A 145 0.15 -13.79 2.47
C PHE A 145 0.64 -15.21 2.17
N ALA A 146 0.22 -15.78 1.03
CA ALA A 146 0.73 -17.07 0.59
C ALA A 146 2.23 -17.02 0.26
N LEU A 147 2.69 -15.95 -0.39
CA LEU A 147 4.11 -15.70 -0.64
C LEU A 147 4.89 -15.55 0.66
N ALA A 148 4.40 -14.75 1.61
CA ALA A 148 5.03 -14.59 2.91
C ALA A 148 5.17 -15.94 3.64
N ARG A 149 4.13 -16.76 3.65
CA ARG A 149 4.20 -18.12 4.25
C ARG A 149 5.25 -19.01 3.61
N ARG A 150 5.48 -18.88 2.31
CA ARG A 150 6.46 -19.73 1.59
C ARG A 150 7.88 -19.21 1.70
N ARG A 151 8.07 -17.91 1.87
CA ARG A 151 9.36 -17.24 1.67
C ARG A 151 9.93 -16.56 2.90
N LEU A 152 9.17 -16.43 3.97
CA LEU A 152 9.73 -15.97 5.24
C LEU A 152 10.49 -17.12 5.89
N LYS A 153 11.70 -16.81 6.34
CA LYS A 153 12.48 -17.71 7.22
C LYS A 153 11.73 -17.94 8.54
N ARG A 154 12.18 -18.89 9.35
CA ARG A 154 11.53 -19.31 10.60
C ARG A 154 11.17 -18.15 11.54
N ASN A 155 12.06 -17.17 11.69
CA ASN A 155 11.86 -15.97 12.52
C ASN A 155 11.60 -14.73 11.65
N GLY A 156 11.26 -14.94 10.37
CA GLY A 156 11.02 -13.86 9.43
C GLY A 156 9.76 -13.06 9.75
N ILE A 157 9.76 -11.80 9.41
CA ILE A 157 8.71 -10.84 9.76
C ILE A 157 8.12 -10.24 8.49
N LEU A 158 6.79 -10.22 8.41
CA LEU A 158 6.04 -9.49 7.39
C LEU A 158 5.53 -8.17 7.96
N PHE A 159 5.94 -7.08 7.36
CA PHE A 159 5.37 -5.74 7.58
C PHE A 159 4.29 -5.46 6.52
N VAL A 160 3.09 -5.09 6.95
CA VAL A 160 2.00 -4.68 6.05
C VAL A 160 1.43 -3.36 6.52
N SER A 161 1.41 -2.35 5.66
CA SER A 161 0.62 -1.14 5.89
C SER A 161 -0.69 -1.19 5.12
N TYR A 162 -1.76 -0.68 5.72
CA TYR A 162 -3.09 -0.72 5.13
C TYR A 162 -3.99 0.38 5.72
N ASN A 163 -5.05 0.72 5.00
CA ASN A 163 -6.10 1.60 5.50
C ASN A 163 -6.97 0.83 6.50
N VAL A 164 -7.20 1.42 7.68
CA VAL A 164 -7.84 0.72 8.80
C VAL A 164 -9.16 1.35 9.23
N TYR A 165 -10.17 0.48 9.44
CA TYR A 165 -11.40 0.85 10.13
C TYR A 165 -11.21 0.78 11.67
N PRO A 166 -11.92 1.63 12.45
CA PRO A 166 -12.96 2.62 12.07
C PRO A 166 -12.42 3.96 11.54
N GLY A 167 -11.10 4.21 11.61
CA GLY A 167 -10.50 5.51 11.27
C GLY A 167 -10.79 5.99 9.84
N CYS A 168 -10.91 5.07 8.90
CA CYS A 168 -11.16 5.39 7.49
C CYS A 168 -12.63 5.59 7.12
N HIS A 169 -13.63 5.50 8.05
CA HIS A 169 -15.03 5.65 7.67
C HIS A 169 -15.36 7.03 7.08
N VAL A 170 -14.88 8.09 7.72
CA VAL A 170 -15.12 9.45 7.22
C VAL A 170 -14.39 9.68 5.90
N ARG A 171 -13.14 9.23 5.82
CA ARG A 171 -12.35 9.35 4.59
C ARG A 171 -12.99 8.55 3.45
N LYS A 172 -13.56 7.38 3.72
CA LYS A 172 -14.25 6.58 2.72
C LYS A 172 -15.46 7.30 2.14
N ALA A 173 -16.23 8.03 2.95
CA ALA A 173 -17.33 8.84 2.45
C ALA A 173 -16.84 9.92 1.46
N VAL A 174 -15.67 10.52 1.70
CA VAL A 174 -15.03 11.46 0.77
C VAL A 174 -14.61 10.77 -0.52
N TRP A 175 -13.93 9.61 -0.45
CA TRP A 175 -13.54 8.84 -1.63
C TRP A 175 -14.73 8.47 -2.50
N GLU A 176 -15.79 7.93 -1.90
CA GLU A 176 -17.01 7.55 -2.62
C GLU A 176 -17.68 8.76 -3.29
N SER A 177 -17.70 9.92 -2.62
CA SER A 177 -18.21 11.17 -3.19
C SER A 177 -17.38 11.65 -4.38
N LEU A 178 -16.05 11.61 -4.27
CA LEU A 178 -15.13 11.96 -5.36
C LEU A 178 -15.31 11.01 -6.55
N HIS A 179 -15.34 9.70 -6.29
CA HIS A 179 -15.55 8.69 -7.32
C HIS A 179 -16.85 8.89 -8.08
N LEU A 180 -17.95 9.07 -7.38
CA LEU A 180 -19.25 9.33 -7.99
C LEU A 180 -19.24 10.58 -8.87
N HIS A 181 -18.55 11.64 -8.41
CA HIS A 181 -18.45 12.90 -9.16
C HIS A 181 -17.65 12.76 -10.45
N VAL A 182 -16.55 11.98 -10.43
CA VAL A 182 -15.66 11.84 -11.60
C VAL A 182 -15.91 10.58 -12.43
N GLU A 183 -16.93 9.77 -12.11
CA GLU A 183 -17.20 8.46 -12.72
C GLU A 183 -17.25 8.52 -14.26
N ARG A 184 -17.89 9.57 -14.80
CA ARG A 184 -18.11 9.74 -16.25
C ARG A 184 -17.08 10.65 -16.92
N ILE A 185 -16.06 11.10 -16.19
CA ILE A 185 -15.02 12.00 -16.72
C ILE A 185 -13.88 11.14 -17.25
N GLU A 186 -13.53 11.36 -18.52
CA GLU A 186 -12.42 10.68 -19.15
C GLU A 186 -11.11 11.48 -19.02
N GLY A 187 -9.99 10.77 -18.90
CA GLY A 187 -8.66 11.36 -18.79
C GLY A 187 -8.26 11.71 -17.34
N ALA A 188 -7.00 11.39 -16.99
CA ALA A 188 -6.49 11.56 -15.63
C ALA A 188 -6.50 13.01 -15.17
N SER A 189 -6.04 13.93 -16.01
CA SER A 189 -5.99 15.38 -15.69
C SER A 189 -7.40 15.95 -15.45
N ALA A 190 -8.35 15.68 -16.35
CA ALA A 190 -9.73 16.16 -16.21
C ALA A 190 -10.40 15.63 -14.95
N ARG A 191 -10.15 14.36 -14.58
CA ARG A 191 -10.64 13.75 -13.34
C ARG A 191 -10.05 14.42 -12.10
N LEU A 192 -8.75 14.72 -12.11
CA LEU A 192 -8.07 15.42 -11.02
C LEU A 192 -8.62 16.84 -10.83
N ASP A 193 -8.78 17.59 -11.92
CA ASP A 193 -9.31 18.95 -11.89
C ASP A 193 -10.75 18.98 -11.37
N ALA A 194 -11.60 18.09 -11.85
CA ALA A 194 -12.99 17.97 -11.41
C ALA A 194 -13.10 17.54 -9.95
N ALA A 195 -12.30 16.54 -9.50
CA ALA A 195 -12.27 16.10 -8.11
C ALA A 195 -11.84 17.23 -7.18
N ARG A 196 -10.84 18.02 -7.60
CA ARG A 196 -10.32 19.14 -6.81
C ARG A 196 -11.34 20.28 -6.73
N ALA A 197 -11.99 20.61 -7.83
CA ALA A 197 -13.06 21.63 -7.87
C ALA A 197 -14.26 21.21 -6.99
N PHE A 198 -14.67 19.96 -7.07
CA PHE A 198 -15.75 19.41 -6.26
C PHE A 198 -15.40 19.44 -4.76
N ALA A 199 -14.18 19.00 -4.41
CA ALA A 199 -13.71 19.05 -3.03
C ALA A 199 -13.63 20.49 -2.49
N ALA A 200 -13.18 21.45 -3.31
CA ALA A 200 -13.14 22.86 -2.93
C ALA A 200 -14.55 23.41 -2.63
N ALA A 201 -15.52 23.10 -3.49
CA ALA A 201 -16.91 23.52 -3.28
C ALA A 201 -17.52 22.95 -1.98
N LEU A 202 -17.21 21.70 -1.65
CA LEU A 202 -17.70 21.07 -0.42
C LEU A 202 -16.89 21.48 0.85
N ALA A 203 -15.69 22.01 0.67
CA ALA A 203 -14.87 22.54 1.76
C ALA A 203 -15.27 23.94 2.24
N GLU A 204 -16.09 24.65 1.44
CA GLU A 204 -16.54 26.03 1.75
C GLU A 204 -17.30 26.09 3.09
N PRO A 205 -17.15 27.18 3.85
CA PRO A 205 -17.89 27.39 5.07
C PRO A 205 -19.40 27.35 4.82
N GLY A 206 -20.11 26.52 5.55
CA GLY A 206 -21.58 26.47 5.52
C GLY A 206 -22.17 27.10 6.78
N THR A 207 -23.46 27.36 6.74
CA THR A 207 -24.24 27.94 7.87
C THR A 207 -24.63 26.90 8.90
N THR A 208 -24.52 25.60 8.58
CA THR A 208 -24.90 24.53 9.50
C THR A 208 -23.87 24.38 10.62
N GLN A 209 -24.38 24.18 11.84
CA GLN A 209 -23.55 23.87 13.01
C GLN A 209 -23.48 22.35 13.30
N ASN A 210 -23.89 21.52 12.34
CA ASN A 210 -23.80 20.06 12.47
C ASN A 210 -22.33 19.62 12.53
N PRO A 211 -21.89 18.95 13.59
CA PRO A 211 -20.49 18.50 13.73
C PRO A 211 -20.04 17.56 12.60
N ILE A 212 -20.94 16.76 12.04
CA ILE A 212 -20.63 15.84 10.92
C ILE A 212 -20.28 16.65 9.67
N ASP A 213 -21.03 17.72 9.38
CA ASP A 213 -20.73 18.59 8.25
C ASP A 213 -19.39 19.30 8.43
N ALA A 214 -19.07 19.73 9.63
CA ALA A 214 -17.78 20.35 9.93
C ALA A 214 -16.62 19.37 9.70
N LEU A 215 -16.79 18.11 10.10
CA LEU A 215 -15.81 17.04 9.89
C LEU A 215 -15.64 16.72 8.38
N LEU A 216 -16.73 16.55 7.64
CA LEU A 216 -16.67 16.29 6.20
C LEU A 216 -16.03 17.45 5.44
N ARG A 217 -16.36 18.71 5.76
CA ARG A 217 -15.69 19.88 5.19
C ARG A 217 -14.19 19.90 5.45
N HIS A 218 -13.79 19.53 6.67
CA HIS A 218 -12.38 19.39 7.01
C HIS A 218 -11.70 18.37 6.09
N GLU A 219 -12.27 17.19 5.91
CA GLU A 219 -11.73 16.15 5.04
C GLU A 219 -11.67 16.59 3.56
N PHE A 220 -12.72 17.22 3.03
CA PHE A 220 -12.69 17.77 1.67
C PHE A 220 -11.62 18.85 1.51
N ARG A 221 -11.40 19.70 2.53
CA ARG A 221 -10.31 20.68 2.51
C ARG A 221 -8.93 20.01 2.42
N GLN A 222 -8.73 18.86 3.08
CA GLN A 222 -7.48 18.10 2.93
C GLN A 222 -7.25 17.68 1.47
N VAL A 223 -8.30 17.27 0.74
CA VAL A 223 -8.22 16.92 -0.68
C VAL A 223 -7.68 18.07 -1.53
N THR A 224 -8.04 19.31 -1.23
CA THR A 224 -7.57 20.48 -2.00
C THR A 224 -6.08 20.78 -1.79
N GLN A 225 -5.45 20.23 -0.76
CA GLN A 225 -4.08 20.53 -0.36
C GLN A 225 -3.07 19.42 -0.74
N ILE A 226 -3.53 18.26 -1.16
CA ILE A 226 -2.65 17.15 -1.54
C ILE A 226 -2.15 17.29 -2.98
N THR A 227 -1.05 16.63 -3.30
CA THR A 227 -0.50 16.59 -4.66
C THR A 227 -1.41 15.83 -5.62
N ASP A 228 -1.27 16.04 -6.93
CA ASP A 228 -2.01 15.28 -7.94
C ASP A 228 -1.74 13.79 -7.86
N SER A 229 -0.49 13.41 -7.64
CA SER A 229 -0.12 12.01 -7.40
C SER A 229 -0.89 11.41 -6.22
N ALA A 230 -0.96 12.11 -5.09
CA ALA A 230 -1.69 11.63 -3.92
C ALA A 230 -3.21 11.59 -4.14
N LEU A 231 -3.77 12.60 -4.81
CA LEU A 231 -5.19 12.60 -5.16
C LEU A 231 -5.53 11.43 -6.09
N TYR A 232 -4.71 11.19 -7.10
CA TYR A 232 -4.93 10.14 -8.09
C TYR A 232 -4.79 8.74 -7.49
N HIS A 233 -3.71 8.48 -6.75
CA HIS A 233 -3.36 7.14 -6.28
C HIS A 233 -3.93 6.77 -4.91
N ASP A 234 -4.25 7.77 -4.06
CA ASP A 234 -4.79 7.49 -2.73
C ASP A 234 -6.30 7.75 -2.64
N ASP A 235 -6.82 8.79 -3.31
CA ASP A 235 -8.21 9.21 -3.16
C ASP A 235 -9.12 8.80 -4.34
N LEU A 236 -8.56 8.73 -5.56
CA LEU A 236 -9.27 8.28 -6.76
C LEU A 236 -8.88 6.85 -7.19
N ALA A 237 -8.09 6.14 -6.40
CA ALA A 237 -7.70 4.76 -6.70
C ALA A 237 -8.85 3.78 -6.48
N GLU A 238 -8.90 2.75 -7.34
CA GLU A 238 -9.76 1.58 -7.21
C GLU A 238 -8.96 0.32 -7.50
N PRO A 239 -8.98 -0.65 -6.58
CA PRO A 239 -9.65 -0.65 -5.29
C PRO A 239 -8.98 0.29 -4.27
N ASN A 240 -9.75 0.75 -3.28
CA ASN A 240 -9.27 1.37 -2.05
C ASN A 240 -10.11 0.80 -0.90
N ASP A 241 -9.67 -0.31 -0.33
CA ASP A 241 -10.43 -1.12 0.63
C ASP A 241 -9.78 -1.09 2.02
N PRO A 242 -10.26 -0.23 2.92
CA PRO A 242 -9.93 -0.33 4.33
C PRO A 242 -10.50 -1.61 4.95
N VAL A 243 -9.78 -2.16 5.93
CA VAL A 243 -10.23 -3.34 6.68
C VAL A 243 -10.07 -3.11 8.18
N TYR A 244 -10.84 -3.85 9.00
CA TYR A 244 -10.57 -3.91 10.43
C TYR A 244 -9.32 -4.75 10.73
N PHE A 245 -8.62 -4.42 11.82
CA PHE A 245 -7.46 -5.18 12.26
C PHE A 245 -7.75 -6.69 12.40
N HIS A 246 -8.89 -7.04 12.98
CA HIS A 246 -9.26 -8.44 13.19
C HIS A 246 -9.51 -9.19 11.86
N GLU A 247 -9.93 -8.50 10.80
CA GLU A 247 -10.10 -9.09 9.47
C GLU A 247 -8.76 -9.40 8.82
N LEU A 248 -7.76 -8.49 8.98
CA LEU A 248 -6.40 -8.72 8.53
C LEU A 248 -5.72 -9.83 9.34
N ALA A 249 -5.87 -9.81 10.68
CA ALA A 249 -5.24 -10.75 11.60
C ALA A 249 -5.91 -12.12 11.65
N SER A 250 -7.18 -12.22 11.21
CA SER A 250 -7.88 -13.51 11.18
C SER A 250 -7.34 -14.38 10.06
N PRO A 251 -6.92 -15.61 10.36
CA PRO A 251 -6.63 -16.56 9.30
C PRO A 251 -7.89 -16.76 8.49
N ARG A 252 -7.91 -16.29 7.26
CA ARG A 252 -8.97 -16.69 6.33
C ARG A 252 -8.95 -18.20 6.32
N ARG A 253 -10.05 -18.80 6.78
CA ARG A 253 -10.25 -20.26 6.82
C ARG A 253 -10.38 -20.77 5.38
N GLN A 254 -9.25 -20.87 4.70
CA GLN A 254 -9.14 -21.67 3.49
C GLN A 254 -8.52 -22.99 3.91
N ASN A 255 -9.37 -24.04 3.88
CA ASN A 255 -8.99 -25.44 4.00
C ASN A 255 -8.28 -25.88 5.29
N GLY A 256 -8.99 -25.89 6.44
CA GLY A 256 -8.77 -26.90 7.49
C GLY A 256 -7.49 -26.85 8.32
N ASP A 257 -6.50 -26.05 7.99
CA ASP A 257 -5.20 -26.06 8.69
C ASP A 257 -5.19 -25.06 9.85
N ARG A 258 -5.56 -25.56 11.03
CA ARG A 258 -5.52 -24.82 12.31
C ARG A 258 -4.11 -24.53 12.81
N ASN A 259 -3.07 -25.11 12.21
CA ASN A 259 -1.69 -25.04 12.68
C ASN A 259 -0.79 -24.08 11.89
N ALA A 260 -1.22 -23.57 10.74
CA ALA A 260 -0.40 -22.75 9.85
C ALA A 260 -0.01 -21.37 10.42
N LEU A 261 -0.70 -20.85 11.44
CA LEU A 261 -0.44 -19.52 12.02
C LEU A 261 0.48 -19.50 13.24
N ARG A 262 0.85 -20.67 13.79
CA ARG A 262 1.75 -20.72 14.95
C ARG A 262 3.22 -20.42 14.61
N ALA A 263 3.60 -20.42 13.33
CA ALA A 263 4.99 -20.32 12.91
C ALA A 263 5.37 -18.97 12.23
N GLN A 264 4.43 -18.10 11.92
CA GLN A 264 4.72 -16.84 11.22
C GLN A 264 4.19 -15.65 12.00
N ARG A 265 5.10 -14.78 12.38
CA ARG A 265 4.83 -13.60 13.20
C ARG A 265 4.71 -12.41 12.27
N VAL A 266 3.48 -11.89 12.14
CA VAL A 266 3.16 -10.74 11.31
C VAL A 266 3.25 -9.50 12.15
N THR A 267 4.18 -8.61 11.83
CA THR A 267 4.17 -7.24 12.38
C THR A 267 3.26 -6.39 11.51
N ILE A 268 2.18 -5.89 12.08
CA ILE A 268 1.20 -5.08 11.37
C ILE A 268 1.40 -3.63 11.78
N SER A 269 1.75 -2.79 10.82
CA SER A 269 1.73 -1.34 11.02
C SER A 269 0.43 -0.78 10.47
N VAL A 270 -0.31 -0.09 11.33
CA VAL A 270 -1.55 0.59 10.97
C VAL A 270 -1.20 2.00 10.54
N LEU A 271 -1.44 2.34 9.28
CA LEU A 271 -1.43 3.73 8.85
C LEU A 271 -2.79 4.35 9.20
N SER A 272 -2.80 5.22 10.19
CA SER A 272 -3.90 6.17 10.36
C SER A 272 -3.89 7.16 9.19
N PRO A 273 -5.07 7.62 8.71
CA PRO A 273 -5.12 8.66 7.69
C PRO A 273 -4.28 9.85 8.16
N ARG A 274 -3.38 10.25 7.31
CA ARG A 274 -2.36 11.31 7.42
C ARG A 274 -2.54 12.26 8.60
N ARG A 275 -1.84 12.05 9.71
CA ARG A 275 -1.38 13.14 10.54
C ARG A 275 -0.04 13.58 9.96
N SER A 276 -0.02 14.73 9.30
CA SER A 276 1.21 15.49 9.11
C SER A 276 1.70 15.87 10.51
N PHE A 277 2.65 15.13 11.05
CA PHE A 277 3.45 15.64 12.16
C PHE A 277 4.28 16.80 11.57
N ARG A 278 3.97 18.00 12.04
CA ARG A 278 4.87 19.15 11.92
C ARG A 278 5.99 18.99 12.94
#